data_80abb90927aff9de2e8b0a386e981a78
#
_entry.id   80abb90927aff9de2e8b0a386e981a78
#
_cell.length_a   1.000
_cell.length_b   1.000
_cell.length_c   1.000
_cell.angle_alpha   90.00
_cell.angle_beta   90.00
_cell.angle_gamma   90.00
#
_symmetry.space_group_name_H-M   'P 1'
#
loop_
_entity.id
_entity.type
_entity.pdbx_description
1 polymer ?
#
loop_
_entity_poly.entity_id
_entity_poly.type
_entity_poly.pdbx_seq_one_letter_code
_entity_poly.pdbx_strand_id
1 'polypeptide(L)'
;KFSNKHHIFNIGSGKAYSVLDFLQLIEKITKIKPKVIWGNKNNYWKKYNELYNSKIKFDKKLIKGEVEKKVILNSNKIRNVLKWKPKTNIADGLKECIKYAKSIVLTK
;
A
#
# COMPACT_ATOMS: atom_id res chain seq x y z
N LYS A 1 -29.64 10.33 13.08
CA LYS A 1 -30.52 9.33 12.42
C LYS A 1 -29.95 9.09 11.02
N PHE A 2 -29.48 7.88 10.74
CA PHE A 2 -29.13 7.49 9.37
C PHE A 2 -30.44 7.31 8.61
N SER A 3 -30.58 8.00 7.46
CA SER A 3 -31.69 7.72 6.55
C SER A 3 -31.51 6.30 6.00
N ASN A 4 -32.58 5.61 5.58
CA ASN A 4 -32.55 4.28 4.98
C ASN A 4 -31.80 4.21 3.63
N LYS A 5 -30.93 5.17 3.33
CA LYS A 5 -30.09 5.22 2.14
C LYS A 5 -28.76 4.55 2.41
N HIS A 6 -28.33 3.67 1.52
CA HIS A 6 -26.98 3.13 1.56
C HIS A 6 -25.94 4.24 1.38
N HIS A 7 -24.98 4.32 2.29
CA HIS A 7 -23.90 5.27 2.23
C HIS A 7 -22.58 4.53 1.95
N ILE A 8 -21.88 4.95 0.91
CA ILE A 8 -20.54 4.46 0.59
C ILE A 8 -19.53 5.51 1.04
N PHE A 9 -18.52 5.08 1.80
CA PHE A 9 -17.44 5.91 2.30
C PHE A 9 -16.08 5.33 1.89
N ASN A 10 -15.18 6.20 1.43
CA ASN A 10 -13.78 5.87 1.29
C ASN A 10 -13.09 6.06 2.64
N ILE A 11 -12.33 5.05 3.05
CA ILE A 11 -11.55 5.06 4.30
C ILE A 11 -10.07 5.10 3.95
N GLY A 12 -9.38 6.13 4.42
CA GLY A 12 -7.94 6.28 4.16
C GLY A 12 -7.34 7.41 4.99
N SER A 13 -6.02 7.37 5.13
CA SER A 13 -5.26 8.38 5.87
C SER A 13 -5.21 9.74 5.17
N GLY A 14 -5.46 9.76 3.85
CA GLY A 14 -5.23 10.94 3.00
C GLY A 14 -3.76 11.19 2.68
N LYS A 15 -2.87 10.23 2.98
CA LYS A 15 -1.44 10.29 2.68
C LYS A 15 -1.04 9.12 1.77
N ALA A 16 -0.17 9.39 0.80
CA ALA A 16 0.47 8.36 0.00
C ALA A 16 1.87 8.08 0.54
N TYR A 17 2.26 6.82 0.49
CA TYR A 17 3.60 6.36 0.84
C TYR A 17 4.14 5.52 -0.32
N SER A 18 5.39 5.74 -0.68
CA SER A 18 6.09 4.88 -1.63
C SER A 18 6.57 3.61 -0.93
N VAL A 19 6.92 2.59 -1.71
CA VAL A 19 7.57 1.37 -1.16
C VAL A 19 8.88 1.73 -0.46
N LEU A 20 9.61 2.73 -0.98
CA LEU A 20 10.85 3.20 -0.36
C LEU A 20 10.59 3.87 0.99
N ASP A 21 9.52 4.68 1.13
CA ASP A 21 9.14 5.28 2.41
C ASP A 21 8.85 4.20 3.46
N PHE A 22 8.15 3.13 3.06
CA PHE A 22 7.88 1.99 3.94
C PHE A 22 9.17 1.28 4.36
N LEU A 23 10.08 1.03 3.42
CA LEU A 23 11.36 0.39 3.70
C LEU A 23 12.17 1.19 4.71
N GLN A 24 12.33 2.50 4.48
CA GLN A 24 13.05 3.39 5.38
C GLN A 24 12.41 3.43 6.78
N LEU A 25 11.09 3.41 6.84
CA LEU A 25 10.37 3.40 8.10
C LEU A 25 10.58 2.07 8.87
N ILE A 26 10.58 0.93 8.18
CA ILE A 26 10.88 -0.37 8.75
C ILE A 26 12.32 -0.42 9.27
N GLU A 27 13.29 0.04 8.49
CA GLU A 27 14.69 0.16 8.91
C GLU A 27 14.82 1.00 10.19
N LYS A 28 14.14 2.13 10.24
CA LYS A 28 14.13 3.03 11.41
C LYS A 28 13.55 2.35 12.66
N ILE A 29 12.47 1.56 12.50
CA ILE A 29 11.81 0.88 13.62
C ILE A 29 12.60 -0.33 14.09
N THR A 30 13.10 -1.15 13.18
CA THR A 30 13.79 -2.40 13.50
C THR A 30 15.25 -2.24 13.82
N LYS A 31 15.87 -1.13 13.37
CA LYS A 31 17.32 -0.90 13.36
C LYS A 31 18.10 -1.92 12.50
N ILE A 32 17.40 -2.64 11.63
CA ILE A 32 17.97 -3.60 10.71
C ILE A 32 18.01 -2.96 9.31
N LYS A 33 19.17 -2.99 8.66
CA LYS A 33 19.32 -2.53 7.28
C LYS A 33 19.23 -3.75 6.34
N PRO A 34 18.07 -3.97 5.69
CA PRO A 34 17.91 -5.14 4.82
C PRO A 34 18.73 -4.98 3.54
N LYS A 35 19.19 -6.12 2.99
CA LYS A 35 19.75 -6.16 1.64
C LYS A 35 18.60 -6.05 0.64
N VAL A 36 18.53 -4.91 -0.06
CA VAL A 36 17.49 -4.67 -1.06
C VAL A 36 17.99 -5.10 -2.45
N ILE A 37 17.20 -5.93 -3.12
CA ILE A 37 17.44 -6.30 -4.52
C ILE A 37 16.34 -5.65 -5.35
N TRP A 38 16.74 -4.70 -6.18
CA TRP A 38 15.82 -4.02 -7.07
C TRP A 38 15.58 -4.86 -8.34
N GLY A 39 14.36 -5.31 -8.53
CA GLY A 39 13.96 -6.00 -9.76
C GLY A 39 13.93 -5.05 -10.96
N ASN A 40 14.28 -5.58 -12.14
CA ASN A 40 14.10 -4.82 -13.37
C ASN A 40 12.60 -4.79 -13.74
N LYS A 41 12.02 -3.61 -13.86
CA LYS A 41 10.63 -3.37 -14.26
C LYS A 41 10.23 -4.17 -15.52
N ASN A 42 11.16 -4.28 -16.48
CA ASN A 42 10.91 -4.96 -17.74
C ASN A 42 10.91 -6.50 -17.62
N ASN A 43 11.57 -7.05 -16.60
CA ASN A 43 11.67 -8.49 -16.40
C ASN A 43 10.47 -9.07 -15.65
N TYR A 44 9.82 -8.27 -14.83
CA TYR A 44 8.65 -8.73 -14.07
C TYR A 44 7.54 -9.24 -14.99
N TRP A 45 7.24 -8.49 -16.05
CA TRP A 45 6.20 -8.82 -17.01
C TRP A 45 6.60 -9.93 -17.98
N LYS A 46 7.89 -10.06 -18.31
CA LYS A 46 8.41 -11.15 -19.13
C LYS A 46 8.26 -12.52 -18.47
N LYS A 47 8.20 -12.56 -17.15
CA LYS A 47 8.02 -13.81 -16.39
C LYS A 47 6.60 -14.39 -16.51
N TYR A 48 5.63 -13.58 -16.88
CA TYR A 48 4.22 -13.98 -17.00
C TYR A 48 3.81 -13.97 -18.47
N ASN A 49 4.23 -15.01 -19.22
CA ASN A 49 3.90 -15.18 -20.64
C ASN A 49 2.40 -15.10 -20.95
N GLU A 50 1.56 -15.52 -20.00
CA GLU A 50 0.09 -15.46 -20.10
C GLU A 50 -0.42 -14.03 -20.23
N LEU A 51 0.23 -13.08 -19.59
CA LEU A 51 -0.09 -11.65 -19.72
C LEU A 51 0.39 -11.06 -21.05
N TYR A 52 1.48 -11.61 -21.61
CA TYR A 52 1.99 -11.20 -22.92
C TYR A 52 1.13 -11.70 -24.08
N ASN A 53 0.54 -12.87 -23.94
CA ASN A 53 -0.32 -13.48 -24.96
C ASN A 53 -1.79 -13.06 -24.84
N SER A 54 -2.11 -12.17 -23.91
CA SER A 54 -3.46 -11.60 -23.81
C SER A 54 -3.73 -10.71 -25.03
N LYS A 55 -5.00 -10.68 -25.49
CA LYS A 55 -5.46 -9.80 -26.58
C LYS A 55 -5.22 -8.31 -26.31
N ILE A 56 -4.86 -7.97 -25.09
CA ILE A 56 -4.53 -6.61 -24.65
C ILE A 56 -3.03 -6.41 -24.84
N LYS A 57 -2.66 -5.63 -25.85
CA LYS A 57 -1.26 -5.23 -26.06
C LYS A 57 -0.77 -4.40 -24.88
N PHE A 58 0.23 -4.90 -24.16
CA PHE A 58 0.88 -4.15 -23.11
C PHE A 58 1.61 -2.93 -23.68
N ASP A 59 1.08 -1.75 -23.39
CA ASP A 59 1.76 -0.50 -23.69
C ASP A 59 2.76 -0.17 -22.56
N LYS A 60 4.02 0.16 -22.93
CA LYS A 60 5.04 0.62 -21.98
C LYS A 60 4.59 1.84 -21.17
N LYS A 61 3.73 2.69 -21.75
CA LYS A 61 3.15 3.84 -21.05
C LYS A 61 2.20 3.42 -19.91
N LEU A 62 1.39 2.36 -20.12
CA LEU A 62 0.50 1.82 -19.10
C LEU A 62 1.31 1.23 -17.93
N ILE A 63 2.37 0.46 -18.22
CA ILE A 63 3.25 -0.09 -17.20
C ILE A 63 3.91 1.02 -16.38
N LYS A 64 4.44 2.06 -17.05
CA LYS A 64 5.01 3.22 -16.36
C LYS A 64 3.98 3.91 -15.48
N GLY A 65 2.77 4.13 -16.01
CA GLY A 65 1.67 4.75 -15.28
C GLY A 65 1.30 3.98 -14.01
N GLU A 66 1.25 2.64 -14.06
CA GLU A 66 0.94 1.81 -12.89
C GLU A 66 2.07 1.81 -11.84
N VAL A 67 3.34 1.82 -12.27
CA VAL A 67 4.50 1.87 -11.35
C VAL A 67 4.62 3.21 -10.64
N GLU A 68 4.27 4.30 -11.34
CA GLU A 68 4.36 5.67 -10.81
C GLU A 68 3.05 6.13 -10.14
N LYS A 69 2.04 5.28 -10.14
CA LYS A 69 0.71 5.60 -9.63
C LYS A 69 0.73 5.86 -8.13
N LYS A 70 0.31 7.07 -7.76
CA LYS A 70 0.05 7.43 -6.38
C LYS A 70 -1.45 7.44 -6.15
N VAL A 71 -1.95 6.52 -5.34
CA VAL A 71 -3.37 6.45 -5.00
C VAL A 71 -3.56 7.03 -3.60
N ILE A 72 -4.30 8.13 -3.53
CA ILE A 72 -4.70 8.75 -2.26
C ILE A 72 -6.22 8.72 -2.21
N LEU A 73 -6.76 8.01 -1.22
CA LEU A 73 -8.20 7.97 -1.00
C LEU A 73 -8.67 9.28 -0.36
N ASN A 74 -9.64 9.92 -1.03
CA ASN A 74 -10.32 11.08 -0.45
C ASN A 74 -11.35 10.61 0.59
N SER A 75 -11.06 10.83 1.86
CA SER A 75 -11.92 10.48 3.00
C SER A 75 -12.74 11.65 3.53
N ASN A 76 -12.88 12.75 2.78
CA ASN A 76 -13.62 13.94 3.26
C ASN A 76 -15.07 13.63 3.58
N LYS A 77 -15.75 12.78 2.79
CA LYS A 77 -17.14 12.41 3.02
C LYS A 77 -17.33 11.78 4.40
N ILE A 78 -16.52 10.78 4.76
CA ILE A 78 -16.63 10.12 6.08
C ILE A 78 -16.27 11.07 7.22
N ARG A 79 -15.26 11.93 7.02
CA ARG A 79 -14.88 12.96 8.01
C ARG A 79 -16.01 13.94 8.29
N ASN A 80 -16.69 14.40 7.25
CA ASN A 80 -17.77 15.38 7.39
C ASN A 80 -19.03 14.77 7.97
N VAL A 81 -19.42 13.56 7.52
CA VAL A 81 -20.68 12.92 7.90
C VAL A 81 -20.57 12.23 9.26
N LEU A 82 -19.50 11.46 9.50
CA LEU A 82 -19.33 10.67 10.72
C LEU A 82 -18.33 11.28 11.70
N LYS A 83 -17.73 12.42 11.38
CA LYS A 83 -16.64 13.04 12.16
C LYS A 83 -15.47 12.07 12.43
N TRP A 84 -15.36 11.01 11.57
CA TRP A 84 -14.34 10.00 11.69
C TRP A 84 -13.01 10.49 11.13
N LYS A 85 -11.92 10.12 11.78
CA LYS A 85 -10.55 10.30 11.32
C LYS A 85 -9.69 9.11 11.73
N PRO A 86 -8.64 8.76 10.95
CA PRO A 86 -7.70 7.72 11.36
C PRO A 86 -7.02 8.11 12.67
N LYS A 87 -6.99 7.19 13.63
CA LYS A 87 -6.34 7.40 14.93
C LYS A 87 -4.90 6.91 14.96
N THR A 88 -4.61 5.86 14.18
CA THR A 88 -3.29 5.23 14.13
C THR A 88 -2.49 5.80 12.96
N ASN A 89 -1.31 6.32 13.21
CA ASN A 89 -0.37 6.72 12.16
C ASN A 89 0.38 5.49 11.62
N ILE A 90 1.01 5.64 10.46
CA ILE A 90 1.68 4.53 9.76
C ILE A 90 2.84 3.94 10.59
N ALA A 91 3.59 4.75 11.33
CA ALA A 91 4.71 4.28 12.12
C ALA A 91 4.25 3.39 13.27
N ASP A 92 3.18 3.77 13.96
CA ASP A 92 2.63 2.99 15.06
C ASP A 92 1.96 1.71 14.55
N GLY A 93 1.23 1.78 13.43
CA GLY A 93 0.70 0.59 12.77
C GLY A 93 1.79 -0.39 12.37
N LEU A 94 2.90 0.07 11.80
CA LEU A 94 4.04 -0.78 11.44
C LEU A 94 4.72 -1.40 12.67
N LYS A 95 4.84 -0.68 13.78
CA LYS A 95 5.40 -1.25 15.02
C LYS A 95 4.57 -2.43 15.50
N GLU A 96 3.25 -2.30 15.50
CA GLU A 96 2.35 -3.40 15.89
C GLU A 96 2.46 -4.59 14.92
N CYS A 97 2.52 -4.36 13.60
CA CYS A 97 2.74 -5.42 12.63
C CYS A 97 4.08 -6.14 12.84
N ILE A 98 5.16 -5.41 13.10
CA ILE A 98 6.49 -5.98 13.36
C ILE A 98 6.47 -6.78 14.66
N LYS A 99 5.85 -6.28 15.72
CA LYS A 99 5.69 -6.99 16.99
C LYS A 99 4.95 -8.32 16.78
N TYR A 100 3.85 -8.30 16.06
CA TYR A 100 3.09 -9.50 15.71
C TYR A 100 3.93 -10.50 14.89
N ALA A 101 4.62 -10.03 13.85
CA ALA A 101 5.48 -10.91 13.04
C ALA A 101 6.58 -11.58 13.87
N LYS A 102 7.21 -10.85 14.79
CA LYS A 102 8.20 -11.41 15.71
C LYS A 102 7.60 -12.48 16.63
N SER A 103 6.38 -12.30 17.12
CA SER A 103 5.72 -13.30 17.99
C SER A 103 5.48 -14.62 17.26
N ILE A 104 5.15 -14.59 15.96
CA ILE A 104 4.95 -15.80 15.15
C ILE A 104 6.27 -16.53 14.87
N VAL A 105 7.34 -15.78 14.58
CA VAL A 105 8.66 -16.38 14.25
C VAL A 105 9.32 -17.02 15.48
N LEU A 106 9.11 -16.46 16.66
CA LEU A 106 9.70 -16.95 17.89
C LEU A 106 8.93 -18.14 18.50
N THR A 107 7.75 -18.48 17.98
CA THR A 107 6.93 -19.63 18.43
C THR A 107 7.12 -20.87 17.55
N LYS A 108 8.03 -20.84 16.59
CA LYS A 108 8.50 -21.99 15.79
C LYS A 108 9.90 -22.38 16.17
#